data_0834eff403e3019707581b567924fb74
#
_entry.id   0834eff403e3019707581b567924fb74
#
_cell.length_a   1.000
_cell.length_b   1.000
_cell.length_c   1.000
_cell.angle_alpha   90.00
_cell.angle_beta   90.00
_cell.angle_gamma   90.00
#
_symmetry.space_group_name_H-M   'P 1'
#
loop_
_entity.id
_entity.type
_entity.pdbx_description
1 polymer ?
#
loop_
_entity_poly.entity_id
_entity_poly.type
_entity_poly.pdbx_seq_one_letter_code
_entity_poly.pdbx_strand_id
1 'polypeptide(L)'
;MPILAHAGLLVTWDLAGHLGRTFFWFVLGFVGLILGVRKLSALRGHHGALILTVAVLLRMLLLPLPSTLSDDIQRYLWDGRVATEGLNPYVHEPDATEVSELRDEAWERLPHRQVPTVYPPLALAAFSVATHLPAPAFALKLLLTLFDLVT
;
A
#
# COMPACT_ATOMS: atom_id res chain seq x y z
N MET A 1 -4.76 -14.86 -17.51
CA MET A 1 -3.46 -14.19 -17.37
C MET A 1 -3.37 -13.31 -16.11
N PRO A 2 -4.21 -12.26 -15.86
CA PRO A 2 -4.06 -11.43 -14.65
C PRO A 2 -4.14 -12.22 -13.35
N ILE A 3 -5.07 -13.14 -13.21
CA ILE A 3 -5.22 -13.97 -12.00
C ILE A 3 -3.97 -14.81 -11.72
N LEU A 4 -3.38 -15.42 -12.76
CA LEU A 4 -2.14 -16.20 -12.63
C LEU A 4 -0.96 -15.32 -12.19
N ALA A 5 -0.87 -14.09 -12.72
CA ALA A 5 0.15 -13.14 -12.32
C ALA A 5 0.03 -12.74 -10.84
N HIS A 6 -1.18 -12.45 -10.37
CA HIS A 6 -1.42 -12.11 -8.96
C HIS A 6 -1.18 -13.30 -8.03
N ALA A 7 -1.58 -14.52 -8.44
CA ALA A 7 -1.25 -15.73 -7.70
C ALA A 7 0.27 -15.95 -7.62
N GLY A 8 1.01 -15.68 -8.71
CA GLY A 8 2.46 -15.74 -8.75
C GLY A 8 3.13 -14.74 -7.81
N LEU A 9 2.60 -13.51 -7.69
CA LEU A 9 3.06 -12.53 -6.72
C LEU A 9 2.83 -13.00 -5.28
N LEU A 10 1.67 -13.58 -4.97
CA LEU A 10 1.40 -14.15 -3.66
C LEU A 10 2.37 -15.28 -3.30
N VAL A 11 2.64 -16.17 -4.23
CA VAL A 11 3.60 -17.28 -4.03
C VAL A 11 5.03 -16.76 -3.85
N THR A 12 5.36 -15.63 -4.48
CA THR A 12 6.67 -15.01 -4.32
C THR A 12 6.86 -14.45 -2.91
N TRP A 13 5.81 -13.93 -2.28
CA TRP A 13 5.70 -13.37 -0.93
C TRP A 13 6.70 -12.23 -0.62
N ASP A 14 8.01 -12.51 -0.63
CA ASP A 14 9.06 -11.51 -0.55
C ASP A 14 9.40 -10.97 -1.95
N LEU A 15 8.74 -9.88 -2.32
CA LEU A 15 8.87 -9.30 -3.66
C LEU A 15 10.23 -8.64 -3.89
N ALA A 16 10.81 -8.03 -2.85
CA ALA A 16 12.12 -7.38 -2.94
C ALA A 16 13.26 -8.40 -3.05
N GLY A 17 13.21 -9.46 -2.26
CA GLY A 17 14.21 -10.53 -2.30
C GLY A 17 14.21 -11.33 -3.61
N HIS A 18 13.13 -11.24 -4.40
CA HIS A 18 12.97 -11.99 -5.64
C HIS A 18 12.59 -11.10 -6.83
N LEU A 19 13.31 -10.00 -7.04
CA LEU A 19 12.99 -8.98 -8.05
C LEU A 19 12.74 -9.54 -9.46
N GLY A 20 13.56 -10.48 -9.93
CA GLY A 20 13.38 -11.08 -11.26
C GLY A 20 12.03 -11.79 -11.42
N ARG A 21 11.61 -12.55 -10.39
CA ARG A 21 10.32 -13.24 -10.35
C ARG A 21 9.17 -12.24 -10.23
N THR A 22 9.32 -11.23 -9.38
CA THR A 22 8.37 -10.14 -9.21
C THR A 22 8.14 -9.41 -10.54
N PHE A 23 9.20 -9.02 -11.22
CA PHE A 23 9.13 -8.38 -12.54
C PHE A 23 8.43 -9.26 -13.59
N PHE A 24 8.75 -10.55 -13.63
CA PHE A 24 8.08 -11.50 -14.53
C PHE A 24 6.56 -11.50 -14.32
N TRP A 25 6.10 -11.57 -13.08
CA TRP A 25 4.66 -11.58 -12.77
C TRP A 25 3.99 -10.25 -13.08
N PHE A 26 4.66 -9.10 -12.84
CA PHE A 26 4.15 -7.79 -13.24
C PHE A 26 3.98 -7.68 -14.76
N VAL A 27 4.98 -8.07 -15.53
CA VAL A 27 4.91 -8.04 -16.99
C VAL A 27 3.80 -8.96 -17.52
N LEU A 28 3.68 -10.17 -16.97
CA LEU A 28 2.62 -11.10 -17.34
C LEU A 28 1.23 -10.54 -17.01
N GLY A 29 1.08 -9.91 -15.86
CA GLY A 29 -0.15 -9.22 -15.44
C GLY A 29 -0.52 -8.09 -16.39
N PHE A 30 0.45 -7.26 -16.76
CA PHE A 30 0.26 -6.13 -17.67
C PHE A 30 -0.11 -6.59 -19.10
N VAL A 31 0.57 -7.60 -19.64
CA VAL A 31 0.20 -8.21 -20.92
C VAL A 31 -1.22 -8.76 -20.86
N GLY A 32 -1.56 -9.46 -19.76
CA GLY A 32 -2.91 -9.98 -19.56
C GLY A 32 -3.98 -8.89 -19.49
N LEU A 33 -3.66 -7.73 -18.90
CA LEU A 33 -4.54 -6.56 -18.88
C LEU A 33 -4.77 -6.02 -20.29
N ILE A 34 -3.71 -5.79 -21.06
CA ILE A 34 -3.82 -5.30 -22.45
C ILE A 34 -4.69 -6.23 -23.31
N LEU A 35 -4.43 -7.54 -23.23
CA LEU A 35 -5.20 -8.54 -23.98
C LEU A 35 -6.67 -8.57 -23.54
N GLY A 36 -6.91 -8.45 -22.23
CA GLY A 36 -8.24 -8.38 -21.63
C GLY A 36 -9.03 -7.17 -22.12
N VAL A 37 -8.42 -5.98 -22.08
CA VAL A 37 -9.04 -4.73 -22.58
C VAL A 37 -9.37 -4.85 -24.07
N ARG A 38 -8.44 -5.33 -24.90
CA ARG A 38 -8.68 -5.52 -26.32
C ARG A 38 -9.84 -6.48 -26.60
N LYS A 39 -9.91 -7.59 -25.85
CA LYS A 39 -10.97 -8.57 -26.01
C LYS A 39 -12.35 -8.01 -25.58
N LEU A 40 -12.38 -7.31 -24.44
CA LEU A 40 -13.62 -6.67 -23.93
C LEU A 40 -14.12 -5.57 -24.87
N SER A 41 -13.20 -4.77 -25.44
CA SER A 41 -13.55 -3.72 -26.40
C SER A 41 -14.17 -4.26 -27.70
N ALA A 42 -13.82 -5.51 -28.06
CA ALA A 42 -14.40 -6.18 -29.23
C ALA A 42 -15.78 -6.79 -28.95
N LEU A 43 -16.21 -6.92 -27.70
CA LEU A 43 -17.50 -7.46 -27.31
C LEU A 43 -18.53 -6.33 -27.18
N ARG A 44 -19.73 -6.55 -27.73
CA ARG A 44 -20.85 -5.62 -27.53
C ARG A 44 -21.49 -5.89 -26.16
N GLY A 45 -21.58 -4.88 -25.31
CA GLY A 45 -22.26 -4.99 -24.01
C GLY A 45 -21.66 -4.10 -22.91
N HIS A 46 -22.35 -4.05 -21.78
CA HIS A 46 -21.93 -3.28 -20.61
C HIS A 46 -21.09 -4.19 -19.68
N HIS A 47 -19.77 -4.05 -19.73
CA HIS A 47 -18.85 -4.90 -18.95
C HIS A 47 -18.35 -4.23 -17.65
N GLY A 48 -18.91 -3.08 -17.27
CA GLY A 48 -18.47 -2.32 -16.11
C GLY A 48 -18.47 -3.12 -14.79
N ALA A 49 -19.57 -3.82 -14.53
CA ALA A 49 -19.69 -4.64 -13.32
C ALA A 49 -18.63 -5.78 -13.27
N LEU A 50 -18.38 -6.43 -14.40
CA LEU A 50 -17.36 -7.47 -14.51
C LEU A 50 -15.97 -6.90 -14.27
N ILE A 51 -15.66 -5.76 -14.88
CA ILE A 51 -14.36 -5.08 -14.72
C ILE A 51 -14.17 -4.71 -13.25
N LEU A 52 -15.17 -4.09 -12.62
CA LEU A 52 -15.12 -3.69 -11.22
C LEU A 52 -14.95 -4.92 -10.30
N THR A 53 -15.72 -5.98 -10.51
CA THR A 53 -15.60 -7.20 -9.72
C THR A 53 -14.20 -7.80 -9.81
N VAL A 54 -13.64 -7.92 -11.01
CA VAL A 54 -12.28 -8.43 -11.20
C VAL A 54 -11.25 -7.50 -10.55
N ALA A 55 -11.41 -6.18 -10.68
CA ALA A 55 -10.52 -5.21 -10.07
C ALA A 55 -10.51 -5.33 -8.53
N VAL A 56 -11.68 -5.46 -7.91
CA VAL A 56 -11.81 -5.67 -6.46
C VAL A 56 -11.14 -6.98 -6.04
N LEU A 57 -11.46 -8.08 -6.71
CA LEU A 57 -10.90 -9.40 -6.37
C LEU A 57 -9.36 -9.42 -6.47
N LEU A 58 -8.79 -8.82 -7.52
CA LEU A 58 -7.34 -8.77 -7.69
C LEU A 58 -6.66 -7.92 -6.61
N ARG A 59 -7.27 -6.80 -6.19
CA ARG A 59 -6.76 -5.98 -5.08
C ARG A 59 -6.82 -6.73 -3.75
N MET A 60 -7.97 -7.34 -3.44
CA MET A 60 -8.13 -8.13 -2.22
C MET A 60 -7.12 -9.27 -2.13
N LEU A 61 -6.80 -9.90 -3.27
CA LEU A 61 -5.82 -10.97 -3.35
C LEU A 61 -4.40 -10.51 -2.95
N LEU A 62 -4.03 -9.26 -3.24
CA LEU A 62 -2.69 -8.73 -2.94
C LEU A 62 -2.58 -8.06 -1.55
N LEU A 63 -3.69 -7.77 -0.87
CA LEU A 63 -3.67 -7.11 0.44
C LEU A 63 -2.81 -7.83 1.50
N PRO A 64 -2.81 -9.19 1.59
CA PRO A 64 -2.02 -9.89 2.59
C PRO A 64 -0.50 -9.84 2.37
N LEU A 65 -0.05 -9.47 1.15
CA LEU A 65 1.38 -9.41 0.85
C LEU A 65 2.11 -8.47 1.82
N PRO A 66 3.28 -8.82 2.33
CA PRO A 66 4.10 -7.91 3.12
C PRO A 66 4.60 -6.74 2.26
N SER A 67 4.87 -5.60 2.89
CA SER A 67 5.34 -4.39 2.22
C SER A 67 6.87 -4.45 2.05
N THR A 68 7.35 -5.41 1.24
CA THR A 68 8.79 -5.66 1.07
C THR A 68 9.45 -4.79 -0.01
N LEU A 69 8.65 -4.13 -0.87
CA LEU A 69 9.18 -3.28 -1.94
C LEU A 69 9.57 -1.87 -1.48
N SER A 70 9.06 -1.42 -0.32
CA SER A 70 9.35 -0.12 0.24
C SER A 70 9.15 -0.14 1.76
N ASP A 71 10.01 0.56 2.49
CA ASP A 71 9.91 0.74 3.94
C ASP A 71 9.02 1.94 4.31
N ASP A 72 8.50 2.69 3.33
CA ASP A 72 7.71 3.90 3.54
C ASP A 72 6.47 3.67 4.40
N ILE A 73 5.91 2.46 4.40
CA ILE A 73 4.74 2.15 5.23
C ILE A 73 5.04 2.32 6.72
N GLN A 74 6.27 2.07 7.15
CA GLN A 74 6.69 2.31 8.53
C GLN A 74 6.65 3.81 8.84
N ARG A 75 7.08 4.63 7.87
CA ARG A 75 7.04 6.09 8.00
C ARG A 75 5.61 6.60 8.05
N TYR A 76 4.70 6.08 7.24
CA TYR A 76 3.28 6.47 7.27
C TYR A 76 2.64 6.19 8.63
N LEU A 77 2.88 5.01 9.19
CA LEU A 77 2.37 4.62 10.50
C LEU A 77 3.00 5.43 11.63
N TRP A 78 4.29 5.75 11.54
CA TRP A 78 4.96 6.63 12.50
C TRP A 78 4.33 8.03 12.51
N ASP A 79 4.23 8.68 11.34
CA ASP A 79 3.67 10.02 11.23
C ASP A 79 2.20 10.05 11.70
N GLY A 80 1.44 8.98 11.40
CA GLY A 80 0.09 8.79 11.92
C GLY A 80 0.05 8.70 13.44
N ARG A 81 0.96 7.94 14.06
CA ARG A 81 1.08 7.81 15.52
C ARG A 81 1.42 9.16 16.17
N VAL A 82 2.41 9.87 15.67
CA VAL A 82 2.79 11.20 16.16
C VAL A 82 1.58 12.15 16.17
N ALA A 83 0.80 12.14 15.08
CA ALA A 83 -0.40 12.97 14.98
C ALA A 83 -1.50 12.55 15.98
N THR A 84 -1.67 11.25 16.26
CA THR A 84 -2.67 10.76 17.23
C THR A 84 -2.32 11.07 18.66
N GLU A 85 -1.03 11.22 18.99
CA GLU A 85 -0.56 11.67 20.31
C GLU A 85 -0.63 13.20 20.47
N GLY A 86 -1.22 13.91 19.51
CA GLY A 86 -1.40 15.37 19.56
C GLY A 86 -0.14 16.16 19.22
N LEU A 87 0.90 15.51 18.73
CA LEU A 87 2.13 16.13 18.27
C LEU A 87 2.03 16.45 16.78
N ASN A 88 2.76 17.49 16.34
CA ASN A 88 2.71 17.92 14.94
C ASN A 88 3.86 17.28 14.13
N PRO A 89 3.60 16.28 13.27
CA PRO A 89 4.64 15.61 12.50
C PRO A 89 5.25 16.49 11.40
N TYR A 90 4.65 17.65 11.09
CA TYR A 90 5.25 18.66 10.19
C TYR A 90 6.33 19.50 10.87
N VAL A 91 6.42 19.44 12.19
CA VAL A 91 7.40 20.20 13.00
C VAL A 91 8.43 19.24 13.61
N HIS A 92 7.98 18.07 14.08
CA HIS A 92 8.83 17.12 14.78
C HIS A 92 9.17 15.96 13.85
N GLU A 93 10.43 15.92 13.40
CA GLU A 93 10.98 14.75 12.72
C GLU A 93 11.09 13.54 13.68
N PRO A 94 11.17 12.31 13.18
CA PRO A 94 11.28 11.11 14.02
C PRO A 94 12.46 11.10 14.99
N ASP A 95 13.55 11.82 14.69
CA ASP A 95 14.72 11.95 15.57
C ASP A 95 14.60 13.10 16.59
N ALA A 96 13.52 13.89 16.56
CA ALA A 96 13.30 14.98 17.50
C ALA A 96 13.10 14.45 18.94
N THR A 97 13.52 15.20 19.93
CA THR A 97 13.43 14.82 21.35
C THR A 97 11.99 14.72 21.83
N GLU A 98 11.12 15.58 21.30
CA GLU A 98 9.70 15.68 21.66
C GLU A 98 8.90 14.41 21.35
N VAL A 99 9.35 13.60 20.40
CA VAL A 99 8.71 12.31 20.00
C VAL A 99 9.49 11.10 20.51
N SER A 100 10.48 11.29 21.37
CA SER A 100 11.38 10.21 21.83
C SER A 100 10.64 9.09 22.59
N GLU A 101 9.57 9.41 23.32
CA GLU A 101 8.77 8.44 24.06
C GLU A 101 7.95 7.50 23.16
N LEU A 102 7.76 7.86 21.88
CA LEU A 102 7.04 7.05 20.90
C LEU A 102 7.94 6.02 20.19
N ARG A 103 9.25 6.07 20.43
CA ARG A 103 10.22 5.21 19.72
C ARG A 103 10.12 3.77 20.19
N ASP A 104 10.03 2.87 19.21
CA ASP A 104 9.98 1.42 19.38
C ASP A 104 10.91 0.74 18.36
N GLU A 105 10.91 -0.59 18.29
CA GLU A 105 11.72 -1.33 17.31
C GLU A 105 11.42 -0.94 15.85
N ALA A 106 10.19 -0.50 15.54
CA ALA A 106 9.83 -0.05 14.20
C ALA A 106 10.52 1.28 13.86
N TRP A 107 10.73 2.16 14.86
CA TRP A 107 11.45 3.41 14.67
C TRP A 107 12.89 3.20 14.16
N GLU A 108 13.58 2.15 14.57
CA GLU A 108 14.95 1.86 14.11
C GLU A 108 15.03 1.62 12.60
N ARG A 109 13.93 1.15 12.01
CA ARG A 109 13.81 0.83 10.57
C ARG A 109 13.19 1.96 9.75
N LEU A 110 12.89 3.12 10.38
CA LEU A 110 12.30 4.25 9.66
C LEU A 110 13.26 4.84 8.64
N PRO A 111 12.84 5.05 7.40
CA PRO A 111 13.59 5.87 6.45
C PRO A 111 13.50 7.35 6.82
N HIS A 112 14.54 8.11 6.49
CA HIS A 112 14.55 9.59 6.55
C HIS A 112 14.12 10.18 7.91
N ARG A 113 14.67 9.66 9.01
CA ARG A 113 14.32 10.06 10.38
C ARG A 113 14.61 11.52 10.71
N GLN A 114 15.50 12.17 9.96
CA GLN A 114 15.91 13.57 10.14
C GLN A 114 15.03 14.56 9.39
N VAL A 115 13.94 14.10 8.79
CA VAL A 115 13.06 14.95 7.98
C VAL A 115 11.63 14.89 8.54
N PRO A 116 10.99 16.03 8.83
CA PRO A 116 9.57 16.09 9.19
C PRO A 116 8.70 15.49 8.07
N THR A 117 7.43 15.22 8.36
CA THR A 117 6.51 14.66 7.34
C THR A 117 6.34 15.62 6.18
N VAL A 118 6.29 15.06 4.97
CA VAL A 118 6.04 15.78 3.71
C VAL A 118 4.65 15.46 3.12
N TYR A 119 3.89 14.62 3.80
CA TYR A 119 2.63 14.09 3.27
C TYR A 119 1.48 15.09 3.44
N PRO A 120 0.52 15.15 2.48
CA PRO A 120 -0.64 16.03 2.61
C PRO A 120 -1.48 15.70 3.84
N PRO A 121 -2.21 16.68 4.43
CA PRO A 121 -3.01 16.48 5.64
C PRO A 121 -4.04 15.35 5.53
N LEU A 122 -4.65 15.16 4.36
CA LEU A 122 -5.60 14.05 4.14
C LEU A 122 -4.91 12.68 4.20
N ALA A 123 -3.71 12.56 3.67
CA ALA A 123 -2.93 11.32 3.79
C ALA A 123 -2.55 11.06 5.25
N LEU A 124 -2.12 12.10 5.97
CA LEU A 124 -1.81 12.00 7.40
C LEU A 124 -3.03 11.56 8.23
N ALA A 125 -4.23 12.08 7.92
CA ALA A 125 -5.46 11.64 8.56
C ALA A 125 -5.73 10.14 8.31
N ALA A 126 -5.50 9.65 7.08
CA ALA A 126 -5.61 8.22 6.76
C ALA A 126 -4.59 7.37 7.53
N PHE A 127 -3.36 7.86 7.67
CA PHE A 127 -2.31 7.21 8.47
C PHE A 127 -2.73 7.11 9.94
N SER A 128 -3.22 8.22 10.51
CA SER A 128 -3.71 8.30 11.89
C SER A 128 -4.85 7.31 12.14
N VAL A 129 -5.84 7.24 11.24
CA VAL A 129 -6.93 6.25 11.35
C VAL A 129 -6.39 4.82 11.35
N ALA A 130 -5.43 4.52 10.48
CA ALA A 130 -4.86 3.19 10.40
C ALA A 130 -4.13 2.75 11.68
N THR A 131 -3.51 3.68 12.42
CA THR A 131 -2.80 3.36 13.68
C THR A 131 -3.72 2.90 14.80
N HIS A 132 -5.00 3.27 14.77
CA HIS A 132 -6.01 2.84 15.75
C HIS A 132 -6.62 1.46 15.44
N LEU A 133 -6.32 0.88 14.27
CA LEU A 133 -6.92 -0.38 13.85
C LEU A 133 -5.98 -1.58 14.11
N PRO A 134 -6.54 -2.78 14.32
CA PRO A 134 -5.73 -3.99 14.35
C PRO A 134 -4.92 -4.16 13.06
N ALA A 135 -3.65 -4.60 13.19
CA ALA A 135 -2.73 -4.76 12.07
C ALA A 135 -2.62 -3.47 11.20
N PRO A 136 -2.03 -2.37 11.75
CA PRO A 136 -2.08 -1.04 11.12
C PRO A 136 -1.60 -1.00 9.67
N ALA A 137 -0.56 -1.76 9.32
CA ALA A 137 -0.04 -1.84 7.96
C ALA A 137 -1.07 -2.44 6.98
N PHE A 138 -1.80 -3.47 7.40
CA PHE A 138 -2.89 -4.05 6.60
C PHE A 138 -4.07 -3.09 6.51
N ALA A 139 -4.44 -2.47 7.64
CA ALA A 139 -5.53 -1.48 7.70
C ALA A 139 -5.26 -0.30 6.76
N LEU A 140 -4.03 0.22 6.73
CA LEU A 140 -3.65 1.29 5.82
C LEU A 140 -3.76 0.86 4.36
N LYS A 141 -3.26 -0.32 4.00
CA LYS A 141 -3.42 -0.85 2.62
C LYS A 141 -4.88 -1.01 2.22
N LEU A 142 -5.71 -1.53 3.13
CA LEU A 142 -7.15 -1.66 2.89
C LEU A 142 -7.79 -0.29 2.67
N LEU A 143 -7.49 0.69 3.52
CA LEU A 143 -8.02 2.05 3.41
C LEU A 143 -7.65 2.70 2.08
N LEU A 144 -6.37 2.60 1.69
CA LEU A 144 -5.90 3.11 0.39
C LEU A 144 -6.56 2.39 -0.79
N THR A 145 -6.78 1.08 -0.67
CA THR A 145 -7.51 0.29 -1.70
C THR A 145 -8.95 0.74 -1.83
N LEU A 146 -9.62 1.06 -0.72
CA LEU A 146 -10.98 1.59 -0.76
C LEU A 146 -11.06 2.96 -1.43
N PHE A 147 -10.10 3.86 -1.16
CA PHE A 147 -10.02 5.14 -1.87
C PHE A 147 -9.80 4.95 -3.38
N ASP A 148 -8.90 4.04 -3.77
CA ASP A 148 -8.64 3.73 -5.18
C ASP A 148 -9.87 3.12 -5.92
N LEU A 149 -10.74 2.41 -5.21
CA LEU A 149 -11.96 1.85 -5.80
C LEU A 149 -13.09 2.86 -5.97
N VAL A 150 -13.04 4.00 -5.27
CA VAL A 150 -14.07 5.06 -5.33
C VAL A 150 -13.70 6.13 -6.37
N THR A 151 -12.44 6.26 -6.74
CA THR A 151 -11.94 7.22 -7.75
C THR A 151 -11.89 6.62 -9.14
#